data_13b9b6a61d322552bb556601bb5e77b0
#
_entry.id   13b9b6a61d322552bb556601bb5e77b0
#
_cell.length_a   1.000
_cell.length_b   1.000
_cell.length_c   1.000
_cell.angle_alpha   90.00
_cell.angle_beta   90.00
_cell.angle_gamma   90.00
#
_symmetry.space_group_name_H-M   'P 1'
#
loop_
_entity.id
_entity.type
_entity.pdbx_description
1 polymer ?
#
loop_
_entity_poly.entity_id
_entity_poly.type
_entity_poly.pdbx_seq_one_letter_code
_entity_poly.pdbx_strand_id
1 'polypeptide(L)'
;FNDFEVGKRAGFQPAEMLNMLDAEANVCQTADGLVPEEFLGLHRFKRDGTDGARELVVQRLKEQGYLIPHIAKTKKGEEQELDAEPRTIATPFGDRGGVVIEPWLTDQWYVDAEKLAVKPIDAVKSGEIEIVPKSWEKTFFNWMENIQPWCVSRQLWWGHRIPAWYDAEGKPYVAMTEEEAQAQAGEGATLTRDEDVLDTWFSSALWPF
;
A
#
# COMPACT_ATOMS: atom_id res chain seq x y z
N PHE A 1 1.55 -8.96 -0.78
CA PHE A 1 1.51 -9.11 0.69
C PHE A 1 2.53 -10.15 1.16
N ASN A 2 2.62 -11.32 0.52
CA ASN A 2 3.53 -12.40 0.96
C ASN A 2 5.00 -11.96 0.96
N ASP A 3 5.45 -11.24 -0.05
CA ASP A 3 6.83 -10.76 -0.17
C ASP A 3 7.18 -9.78 0.96
N PHE A 4 6.25 -8.89 1.31
CA PHE A 4 6.40 -7.98 2.43
C PHE A 4 6.55 -8.73 3.76
N GLU A 5 5.72 -9.74 4.01
CA GLU A 5 5.80 -10.56 5.21
C GLU A 5 7.07 -11.42 5.25
N VAL A 6 7.56 -11.88 4.10
CA VAL A 6 8.86 -12.57 4.00
C VAL A 6 9.99 -11.61 4.34
N GLY A 7 9.97 -10.39 3.80
CA GLY A 7 10.95 -9.34 4.12
C GLY A 7 10.99 -9.02 5.61
N LYS A 8 9.83 -8.81 6.24
CA LYS A 8 9.74 -8.58 7.70
C LYS A 8 10.35 -9.72 8.50
N ARG A 9 10.02 -10.98 8.15
CA ARG A 9 10.61 -12.15 8.84
C ARG A 9 12.11 -12.28 8.62
N ALA A 10 12.63 -11.78 7.50
CA ALA A 10 14.07 -11.71 7.22
C ALA A 10 14.77 -10.54 7.92
N GLY A 11 14.02 -9.69 8.63
CA GLY A 11 14.55 -8.57 9.41
C GLY A 11 14.61 -7.24 8.65
N PHE A 12 14.12 -7.18 7.41
CA PHE A 12 14.07 -5.92 6.67
C PHE A 12 13.03 -4.97 7.26
N GLN A 13 13.43 -3.71 7.42
CA GLN A 13 12.48 -2.64 7.70
C GLN A 13 11.71 -2.27 6.42
N PRO A 14 10.49 -1.73 6.51
CA PRO A 14 9.72 -1.32 5.33
C PRO A 14 10.49 -0.37 4.39
N ALA A 15 11.27 0.56 4.93
CA ALA A 15 12.08 1.50 4.15
C ALA A 15 13.26 0.83 3.40
N GLU A 16 13.64 -0.38 3.79
CA GLU A 16 14.71 -1.15 3.14
C GLU A 16 14.18 -2.06 2.02
N MET A 17 12.84 -2.19 1.92
CA MET A 17 12.19 -2.98 0.87
C MET A 17 12.14 -2.17 -0.42
N LEU A 18 12.43 -2.83 -1.54
CA LEU A 18 12.57 -2.17 -2.83
C LEU A 18 11.23 -2.05 -3.55
N ASN A 19 10.90 -0.86 -4.03
CA ASN A 19 9.86 -0.65 -5.01
C ASN A 19 10.44 -0.81 -6.43
N MET A 20 9.86 -1.69 -7.23
CA MET A 20 10.21 -1.88 -8.64
C MET A 20 9.28 -1.13 -9.59
N LEU A 21 8.22 -0.53 -9.07
CA LEU A 21 7.25 0.22 -9.87
C LEU A 21 7.04 1.60 -9.24
N ASP A 22 6.90 2.61 -10.08
CA ASP A 22 6.46 3.95 -9.67
C ASP A 22 4.92 4.03 -9.52
N ALA A 23 4.41 5.20 -9.21
CA ALA A 23 2.97 5.43 -9.02
C ALA A 23 2.13 5.20 -10.29
N GLU A 24 2.73 5.31 -11.47
CA GLU A 24 2.12 5.06 -12.78
C GLU A 24 2.32 3.62 -13.25
N ALA A 25 2.91 2.77 -12.40
CA ALA A 25 3.25 1.38 -12.69
C ALA A 25 4.27 1.20 -13.82
N ASN A 26 5.19 2.14 -13.98
CA ASN A 26 6.37 1.96 -14.79
C ASN A 26 7.50 1.38 -13.94
N VAL A 27 8.37 0.60 -14.56
CA VAL A 27 9.52 -0.01 -13.89
C VAL A 27 10.50 1.08 -13.46
N CYS A 28 10.83 1.08 -12.19
CA CYS A 28 11.83 1.96 -11.60
C CYS A 28 12.79 1.17 -10.71
N GLN A 29 13.81 1.85 -10.19
CA GLN A 29 14.71 1.26 -9.20
C GLN A 29 15.04 2.28 -8.12
N THR A 30 15.26 1.79 -6.91
CA THR A 30 15.63 2.62 -5.74
C THR A 30 17.14 2.79 -5.58
N ALA A 31 17.93 1.99 -6.30
CA ALA A 31 19.37 2.12 -6.39
C ALA A 31 19.86 1.61 -7.76
N ASP A 32 20.94 2.17 -8.25
CA ASP A 32 21.51 1.83 -9.57
C ASP A 32 21.89 0.35 -9.66
N GLY A 33 21.55 -0.27 -10.78
CA GLY A 33 21.91 -1.65 -11.09
C GLY A 33 21.03 -2.73 -10.47
N LEU A 34 19.95 -2.37 -9.76
CA LEU A 34 18.98 -3.34 -9.23
C LEU A 34 18.09 -3.93 -10.32
N VAL A 35 17.77 -3.13 -11.34
CA VAL A 35 16.97 -3.54 -12.50
C VAL A 35 17.78 -3.29 -13.75
N PRO A 36 17.82 -4.23 -14.72
CA PRO A 36 18.48 -3.99 -16.00
C PRO A 36 17.91 -2.76 -16.71
N GLU A 37 18.76 -1.93 -17.27
CA GLU A 37 18.39 -0.64 -17.88
C GLU A 37 17.29 -0.75 -18.93
N GLU A 38 17.28 -1.86 -19.68
CA GLU A 38 16.27 -2.10 -20.73
C GLU A 38 14.84 -2.17 -20.23
N PHE A 39 14.61 -2.39 -18.91
CA PHE A 39 13.28 -2.44 -18.31
C PHE A 39 12.86 -1.09 -17.72
N LEU A 40 13.80 -0.20 -17.41
CA LEU A 40 13.51 1.06 -16.74
C LEU A 40 12.60 1.96 -17.59
N GLY A 41 11.58 2.50 -16.97
CA GLY A 41 10.58 3.36 -17.60
C GLY A 41 9.52 2.62 -18.42
N LEU A 42 9.63 1.30 -18.60
CA LEU A 42 8.58 0.54 -19.25
C LEU A 42 7.39 0.36 -18.31
N HIS A 43 6.17 0.56 -18.85
CA HIS A 43 4.98 0.19 -18.10
C HIS A 43 4.94 -1.33 -17.88
N ARG A 44 4.45 -1.77 -16.72
CA ARG A 44 4.43 -3.20 -16.34
C ARG A 44 3.70 -4.11 -17.33
N PHE A 45 2.68 -3.61 -17.99
CA PHE A 45 1.88 -4.34 -18.99
C PHE A 45 1.93 -3.67 -20.35
N LYS A 46 1.65 -4.47 -21.39
CA LYS A 46 1.44 -3.97 -22.75
C LYS A 46 0.43 -2.83 -22.79
N ARG A 47 0.77 -1.72 -23.46
CA ARG A 47 -0.04 -0.51 -23.57
C ARG A 47 0.01 0.02 -24.98
N ASP A 48 -1.15 0.38 -25.54
CA ASP A 48 -1.25 1.01 -26.88
C ASP A 48 -0.49 0.26 -27.99
N GLY A 49 -0.46 -1.08 -27.90
CA GLY A 49 0.26 -1.91 -28.88
C GLY A 49 1.75 -2.07 -28.59
N THR A 50 2.32 -1.33 -27.64
CA THR A 50 3.73 -1.43 -27.22
C THR A 50 3.86 -2.44 -26.08
N ASP A 51 4.80 -3.36 -26.19
CA ASP A 51 5.09 -4.34 -25.15
C ASP A 51 5.61 -3.65 -23.89
N GLY A 52 5.18 -4.16 -22.75
CA GLY A 52 5.62 -3.69 -21.44
C GLY A 52 6.73 -4.57 -20.85
N ALA A 53 7.08 -4.28 -19.61
CA ALA A 53 8.13 -5.03 -18.92
C ALA A 53 7.82 -6.52 -18.80
N ARG A 54 6.55 -6.89 -18.61
CA ARG A 54 6.11 -8.28 -18.53
C ARG A 54 6.42 -9.07 -19.79
N GLU A 55 6.09 -8.52 -20.95
CA GLU A 55 6.34 -9.13 -22.24
C GLU A 55 7.84 -9.25 -22.49
N LEU A 56 8.61 -8.22 -22.18
CA LEU A 56 10.06 -8.20 -22.35
C LEU A 56 10.75 -9.24 -21.44
N VAL A 57 10.33 -9.40 -20.18
CA VAL A 57 10.87 -10.43 -19.27
C VAL A 57 10.66 -11.83 -19.87
N VAL A 58 9.47 -12.13 -20.37
CA VAL A 58 9.17 -13.43 -20.98
C VAL A 58 10.06 -13.65 -22.22
N GLN A 59 10.23 -12.63 -23.05
CA GLN A 59 11.10 -12.69 -24.21
C GLN A 59 12.58 -12.98 -23.82
N ARG A 60 13.11 -12.27 -22.82
CA ARG A 60 14.49 -12.46 -22.35
C ARG A 60 14.72 -13.85 -21.76
N LEU A 61 13.76 -14.35 -20.97
CA LEU A 61 13.84 -15.69 -20.43
C LEU A 61 13.84 -16.77 -21.53
N LYS A 62 13.06 -16.53 -22.60
CA LYS A 62 13.04 -17.41 -23.77
C LYS A 62 14.37 -17.40 -24.53
N GLU A 63 14.89 -16.20 -24.82
CA GLU A 63 16.18 -16.02 -25.51
C GLU A 63 17.35 -16.64 -24.74
N GLN A 64 17.30 -16.61 -23.43
CA GLN A 64 18.33 -17.18 -22.54
C GLN A 64 18.14 -18.67 -22.26
N GLY A 65 17.06 -19.28 -22.75
CA GLY A 65 16.77 -20.70 -22.55
C GLY A 65 16.27 -21.07 -21.15
N TYR A 66 15.84 -20.11 -20.36
CA TYR A 66 15.27 -20.36 -19.01
C TYR A 66 13.77 -20.58 -19.03
N LEU A 67 13.09 -20.25 -20.11
CA LEU A 67 11.65 -20.44 -20.24
C LEU A 67 11.32 -21.89 -20.59
N ILE A 68 10.50 -22.53 -19.77
CA ILE A 68 9.88 -23.81 -20.07
C ILE A 68 8.50 -23.52 -20.68
N PRO A 69 8.28 -23.81 -21.97
CA PRO A 69 7.01 -23.48 -22.61
C PRO A 69 5.87 -24.32 -22.04
N HIS A 70 4.68 -23.74 -22.00
CA HIS A 70 3.44 -24.43 -21.65
C HIS A 70 2.85 -25.14 -22.88
N ILE A 71 2.58 -26.42 -22.77
CA ILE A 71 1.94 -27.21 -23.84
C ILE A 71 0.42 -27.23 -23.57
N ALA A 72 -0.30 -26.41 -24.32
CA ALA A 72 -1.75 -26.37 -24.29
C ALA A 72 -2.37 -27.33 -25.31
N LYS A 73 -3.53 -27.91 -24.99
CA LYS A 73 -4.32 -28.67 -25.95
C LYS A 73 -5.42 -27.81 -26.54
N THR A 74 -5.44 -27.69 -27.85
CA THR A 74 -6.51 -26.99 -28.57
C THR A 74 -7.83 -27.78 -28.50
N LYS A 75 -8.95 -27.13 -28.85
CA LYS A 75 -10.26 -27.77 -28.89
C LYS A 75 -10.30 -28.94 -29.90
N LYS A 76 -9.36 -29.01 -30.83
CA LYS A 76 -9.21 -30.11 -31.81
C LYS A 76 -8.28 -31.21 -31.31
N GLY A 77 -7.71 -31.10 -30.11
CA GLY A 77 -6.79 -32.07 -29.52
C GLY A 77 -5.33 -31.93 -29.99
N GLU A 78 -5.02 -30.91 -30.79
CA GLU A 78 -3.65 -30.57 -31.21
C GLU A 78 -2.88 -29.91 -30.08
N GLU A 79 -1.59 -30.18 -29.95
CA GLU A 79 -0.72 -29.52 -29.01
C GLU A 79 -0.27 -28.18 -29.57
N GLN A 80 -0.33 -27.16 -28.73
CA GLN A 80 0.14 -25.81 -29.02
C GLN A 80 1.11 -25.39 -27.93
N GLU A 81 2.29 -24.98 -28.34
CA GLU A 81 3.29 -24.41 -27.45
C GLU A 81 2.98 -22.92 -27.19
N LEU A 82 2.94 -22.53 -25.91
CA LEU A 82 2.73 -21.17 -25.47
C LEU A 82 3.88 -20.77 -24.56
N ASP A 83 4.32 -19.51 -24.63
CA ASP A 83 5.40 -19.00 -23.77
C ASP A 83 4.98 -18.92 -22.29
N ALA A 84 3.69 -18.81 -22.00
CA ALA A 84 3.15 -18.83 -20.65
C ALA A 84 1.80 -19.55 -20.60
N GLU A 85 1.50 -20.21 -19.49
CA GLU A 85 0.19 -20.81 -19.25
C GLU A 85 -0.87 -19.71 -19.06
N PRO A 86 -1.92 -19.67 -19.91
CA PRO A 86 -3.03 -18.74 -19.70
C PRO A 86 -3.84 -19.17 -18.48
N ARG A 87 -3.92 -18.29 -17.48
CA ARG A 87 -4.71 -18.51 -16.26
C ARG A 87 -5.67 -17.37 -16.02
N THR A 88 -6.86 -17.71 -15.55
CA THR A 88 -7.80 -16.73 -15.01
C THR A 88 -7.58 -16.63 -13.50
N ILE A 89 -7.29 -15.44 -13.02
CA ILE A 89 -7.11 -15.14 -11.58
C ILE A 89 -8.14 -14.12 -11.14
N ALA A 90 -8.58 -14.22 -9.88
CA ALA A 90 -9.38 -13.19 -9.27
C ALA A 90 -8.48 -11.98 -8.99
N THR A 91 -8.74 -10.88 -9.69
CA THR A 91 -7.96 -9.65 -9.57
C THR A 91 -8.81 -8.60 -8.87
N PRO A 92 -8.33 -7.96 -7.78
CA PRO A 92 -9.06 -6.87 -7.14
C PRO A 92 -9.04 -5.62 -8.02
N PHE A 93 -10.16 -4.92 -8.04
CA PHE A 93 -10.31 -3.65 -8.73
C PHE A 93 -10.74 -2.57 -7.74
N GLY A 94 -10.26 -1.34 -7.93
CA GLY A 94 -10.71 -0.18 -7.18
C GLY A 94 -12.18 0.11 -7.48
N ASP A 95 -12.99 0.24 -6.43
CA ASP A 95 -14.42 0.51 -6.53
C ASP A 95 -14.75 1.87 -7.18
N ARG A 96 -13.85 2.84 -7.08
CA ARG A 96 -14.01 4.19 -7.64
C ARG A 96 -13.40 4.34 -9.03
N GLY A 97 -12.20 3.81 -9.24
CA GLY A 97 -11.46 3.97 -10.49
C GLY A 97 -11.62 2.81 -11.47
N GLY A 98 -12.11 1.66 -11.03
CA GLY A 98 -12.23 0.47 -11.87
C GLY A 98 -10.90 -0.08 -12.39
N VAL A 99 -9.78 0.32 -11.78
CA VAL A 99 -8.43 -0.12 -12.16
C VAL A 99 -7.97 -1.25 -11.26
N VAL A 100 -7.07 -2.08 -11.77
CA VAL A 100 -6.45 -3.16 -11.01
C VAL A 100 -5.70 -2.60 -9.80
N ILE A 101 -5.95 -3.16 -8.62
CA ILE A 101 -5.24 -2.84 -7.39
C ILE A 101 -4.10 -3.83 -7.20
N GLU A 102 -2.91 -3.30 -6.91
CA GLU A 102 -1.74 -4.08 -6.55
C GLU A 102 -1.05 -3.49 -5.32
N PRO A 103 -0.37 -4.33 -4.50
CA PRO A 103 0.41 -3.84 -3.37
C PRO A 103 1.52 -2.90 -3.84
N TRP A 104 1.61 -1.75 -3.21
CA TRP A 104 2.65 -0.76 -3.45
C TRP A 104 3.09 -0.16 -2.12
N LEU A 105 4.39 -0.11 -1.87
CA LEU A 105 4.94 0.51 -0.67
C LEU A 105 4.91 2.02 -0.83
N THR A 106 4.20 2.68 0.06
CA THR A 106 4.10 4.14 0.12
C THR A 106 3.91 4.58 1.57
N ASP A 107 4.38 5.77 1.89
CA ASP A 107 4.16 6.36 3.20
C ASP A 107 2.69 6.75 3.35
N GLN A 108 2.11 6.39 4.49
CA GLN A 108 0.71 6.67 4.82
C GLN A 108 0.61 7.04 6.29
N TRP A 109 -0.44 7.76 6.66
CA TRP A 109 -0.74 8.06 8.05
C TRP A 109 -1.52 6.91 8.70
N TYR A 110 -1.02 6.44 9.83
CA TYR A 110 -1.63 5.37 10.60
C TYR A 110 -1.97 5.80 12.01
N VAL A 111 -3.12 5.34 12.49
CA VAL A 111 -3.45 5.34 13.92
C VAL A 111 -2.87 4.07 14.53
N ASP A 112 -2.08 4.22 15.59
CA ASP A 112 -1.58 3.11 16.40
C ASP A 112 -2.72 2.57 17.27
N ALA A 113 -3.61 1.82 16.62
CA ALA A 113 -4.81 1.31 17.24
C ALA A 113 -4.52 0.30 18.36
N GLU A 114 -3.41 -0.42 18.29
CA GLU A 114 -3.00 -1.37 19.34
C GLU A 114 -2.76 -0.64 20.66
N LYS A 115 -2.03 0.48 20.63
CA LYS A 115 -1.82 1.29 21.86
C LYS A 115 -3.11 1.90 22.37
N LEU A 116 -3.98 2.38 21.49
CA LEU A 116 -5.25 2.96 21.87
C LEU A 116 -6.22 1.94 22.46
N ALA A 117 -6.15 0.68 22.04
CA ALA A 117 -7.00 -0.41 22.52
C ALA A 117 -6.74 -0.82 23.98
N VAL A 118 -5.57 -0.57 24.51
CA VAL A 118 -5.17 -1.02 25.87
C VAL A 118 -6.15 -0.51 26.93
N LYS A 119 -6.39 0.80 26.98
CA LYS A 119 -7.28 1.41 27.99
C LYS A 119 -8.72 0.92 27.90
N PRO A 120 -9.38 0.88 26.71
CA PRO A 120 -10.72 0.31 26.59
C PRO A 120 -10.81 -1.16 27.00
N ILE A 121 -9.81 -1.97 26.67
CA ILE A 121 -9.74 -3.39 27.10
C ILE A 121 -9.71 -3.47 28.62
N ASP A 122 -8.84 -2.69 29.27
CA ASP A 122 -8.71 -2.69 30.73
C ASP A 122 -9.99 -2.19 31.42
N ALA A 123 -10.63 -1.16 30.87
CA ALA A 123 -11.89 -0.62 31.40
C ALA A 123 -13.05 -1.65 31.38
N VAL A 124 -13.12 -2.48 30.33
CA VAL A 124 -14.11 -3.56 30.28
C VAL A 124 -13.70 -4.73 31.21
N LYS A 125 -12.42 -5.10 31.26
CA LYS A 125 -11.93 -6.16 32.15
C LYS A 125 -12.10 -5.81 33.63
N SER A 126 -11.92 -4.55 34.00
CA SER A 126 -12.11 -4.07 35.38
C SER A 126 -13.59 -3.89 35.77
N GLY A 127 -14.51 -3.87 34.80
CA GLY A 127 -15.91 -3.59 35.03
C GLY A 127 -16.24 -2.09 35.12
N GLU A 128 -15.31 -1.19 34.80
CA GLU A 128 -15.56 0.24 34.67
C GLU A 128 -16.53 0.54 33.53
N ILE A 129 -16.42 -0.24 32.45
CA ILE A 129 -17.36 -0.26 31.33
C ILE A 129 -17.99 -1.64 31.25
N GLU A 130 -19.32 -1.70 31.25
CA GLU A 130 -20.09 -2.92 31.10
C GLU A 130 -20.73 -3.01 29.71
N ILE A 131 -20.52 -4.15 29.03
CA ILE A 131 -21.13 -4.42 27.73
C ILE A 131 -22.47 -5.12 27.93
N VAL A 132 -23.54 -4.52 27.43
CA VAL A 132 -24.92 -5.07 27.57
C VAL A 132 -25.48 -5.36 26.18
N PRO A 133 -25.96 -6.59 25.92
CA PRO A 133 -25.85 -7.77 26.77
C PRO A 133 -24.43 -8.34 26.83
N LYS A 134 -24.08 -8.97 27.92
CA LYS A 134 -22.74 -9.52 28.20
C LYS A 134 -22.22 -10.51 27.14
N SER A 135 -23.12 -11.12 26.37
CA SER A 135 -22.74 -12.02 25.28
C SER A 135 -21.86 -11.35 24.21
N TRP A 136 -21.86 -10.02 24.09
CA TRP A 136 -21.04 -9.27 23.15
C TRP A 136 -19.61 -8.98 23.64
N GLU A 137 -19.32 -9.22 24.92
CA GLU A 137 -17.93 -9.05 25.44
C GLU A 137 -16.92 -9.89 24.65
N LYS A 138 -17.28 -11.12 24.28
CA LYS A 138 -16.40 -11.97 23.49
C LYS A 138 -16.06 -11.35 22.12
N THR A 139 -17.05 -10.75 21.47
CA THR A 139 -16.85 -10.05 20.19
C THR A 139 -15.99 -8.82 20.37
N PHE A 140 -16.23 -8.02 21.41
CA PHE A 140 -15.42 -6.87 21.75
C PHE A 140 -13.96 -7.24 21.95
N PHE A 141 -13.66 -8.21 22.81
CA PHE A 141 -12.27 -8.63 23.08
C PHE A 141 -11.61 -9.21 21.83
N ASN A 142 -12.33 -10.02 21.05
CA ASN A 142 -11.78 -10.58 19.82
C ASN A 142 -11.37 -9.47 18.81
N TRP A 143 -12.13 -8.40 18.71
CA TRP A 143 -11.79 -7.25 17.88
C TRP A 143 -10.63 -6.44 18.46
N MET A 144 -10.71 -6.08 19.73
CA MET A 144 -9.78 -5.16 20.37
C MET A 144 -8.41 -5.78 20.60
N GLU A 145 -8.34 -7.07 20.94
CA GLU A 145 -7.08 -7.79 21.16
C GLU A 145 -6.36 -8.17 19.85
N ASN A 146 -7.05 -8.12 18.71
CA ASN A 146 -6.49 -8.40 17.39
C ASN A 146 -6.55 -7.18 16.46
N ILE A 147 -6.73 -5.98 17.01
CA ILE A 147 -6.85 -4.77 16.23
C ILE A 147 -5.54 -4.48 15.48
N GLN A 148 -5.69 -4.06 14.22
CA GLN A 148 -4.54 -3.72 13.38
C GLN A 148 -4.37 -2.20 13.29
N PRO A 149 -3.16 -1.70 13.00
CA PRO A 149 -2.95 -0.29 12.68
C PRO A 149 -3.91 0.17 11.58
N TRP A 150 -4.56 1.30 11.80
CA TRP A 150 -5.56 1.84 10.89
C TRP A 150 -4.98 2.94 10.01
N CYS A 151 -4.86 2.68 8.70
CA CYS A 151 -4.49 3.70 7.74
C CYS A 151 -5.62 4.72 7.61
N VAL A 152 -5.33 5.98 7.88
CA VAL A 152 -6.33 7.08 7.88
C VAL A 152 -6.12 8.09 6.77
N SER A 153 -5.05 8.01 6.00
CA SER A 153 -4.84 8.84 4.82
C SER A 153 -5.58 8.28 3.59
N ARG A 154 -6.15 9.17 2.80
CA ARG A 154 -6.90 8.86 1.58
C ARG A 154 -6.50 9.81 0.46
N GLN A 155 -6.22 9.26 -0.71
CA GLN A 155 -5.89 9.99 -1.95
C GLN A 155 -7.18 10.40 -2.66
N LEU A 156 -7.92 11.36 -2.08
CA LEU A 156 -9.19 11.86 -2.58
C LEU A 156 -9.10 13.37 -2.83
N TRP A 157 -9.82 13.85 -3.81
CA TRP A 157 -9.86 15.28 -4.15
C TRP A 157 -10.64 16.11 -3.15
N TRP A 158 -11.47 15.49 -2.33
CA TRP A 158 -12.34 16.16 -1.38
C TRP A 158 -12.33 15.47 -0.02
N GLY A 159 -12.21 16.26 1.03
CA GLY A 159 -12.23 15.80 2.41
C GLY A 159 -11.49 16.75 3.35
N HIS A 160 -11.33 16.34 4.61
CA HIS A 160 -10.51 17.04 5.57
C HIS A 160 -9.04 16.77 5.29
N ARG A 161 -8.30 17.75 4.81
CA ARG A 161 -6.87 17.61 4.54
C ARG A 161 -6.11 17.31 5.82
N ILE A 162 -5.14 16.42 5.70
CA ILE A 162 -4.25 16.08 6.81
C ILE A 162 -3.47 17.33 7.21
N PRO A 163 -3.45 17.68 8.53
CA PRO A 163 -2.77 18.88 9.03
C PRO A 163 -1.25 18.61 9.19
N ALA A 164 -0.59 18.30 8.10
CA ALA A 164 0.85 18.02 8.04
C ALA A 164 1.52 18.75 6.88
N TRP A 165 2.76 19.12 7.07
CA TRP A 165 3.63 19.72 6.07
C TRP A 165 4.96 18.98 6.07
N TYR A 166 5.64 18.94 4.93
CA TYR A 166 6.91 18.26 4.74
C TYR A 166 7.96 19.26 4.28
N ASP A 167 9.17 19.14 4.82
CA ASP A 167 10.33 19.87 4.29
C ASP A 167 10.92 19.16 3.06
N ALA A 168 12.00 19.72 2.52
CA ALA A 168 12.66 19.18 1.33
C ALA A 168 13.27 17.78 1.55
N GLU A 169 13.54 17.42 2.79
CA GLU A 169 14.06 16.10 3.22
C GLU A 169 12.93 15.10 3.53
N GLY A 170 11.67 15.51 3.40
CA GLY A 170 10.49 14.67 3.66
C GLY A 170 10.12 14.52 5.14
N LYS A 171 10.69 15.33 6.03
CA LYS A 171 10.35 15.31 7.44
C LYS A 171 9.00 15.97 7.70
N PRO A 172 8.06 15.29 8.40
CA PRO A 172 6.73 15.82 8.67
C PRO A 172 6.71 16.81 9.86
N TYR A 173 5.91 17.85 9.72
CA TYR A 173 5.56 18.82 10.75
C TYR A 173 4.04 18.88 10.87
N VAL A 174 3.50 18.47 12.00
CA VAL A 174 2.05 18.43 12.24
C VAL A 174 1.62 19.74 12.90
N ALA A 175 0.72 20.47 12.24
CA ALA A 175 0.21 21.74 12.72
C ALA A 175 -1.14 22.07 12.07
N MET A 176 -1.93 22.93 12.69
CA MET A 176 -3.22 23.35 12.13
C MET A 176 -3.05 24.37 11.00
N THR A 177 -2.01 25.18 11.05
CA THR A 177 -1.71 26.21 10.05
C THR A 177 -0.28 26.09 9.52
N GLU A 178 -0.04 26.68 8.35
CA GLU A 178 1.29 26.72 7.73
C GLU A 178 2.29 27.52 8.59
N GLU A 179 1.81 28.60 9.22
CA GLU A 179 2.65 29.43 10.11
C GLU A 179 3.14 28.65 11.32
N GLU A 180 2.28 27.81 11.91
CA GLU A 180 2.67 26.92 13.00
C GLU A 180 3.66 25.85 12.55
N ALA A 181 3.45 25.28 11.36
CA ALA A 181 4.38 24.32 10.77
C ALA A 181 5.73 24.97 10.48
N GLN A 182 5.71 26.21 9.93
CA GLN A 182 6.93 26.98 9.66
C GLN A 182 7.71 27.30 10.94
N ALA A 183 6.99 27.63 12.03
CA ALA A 183 7.63 27.85 13.32
C ALA A 183 8.32 26.60 13.88
N GLN A 184 7.78 25.41 13.59
CA GLN A 184 8.39 24.13 13.98
C GLN A 184 9.59 23.76 13.09
N ALA A 185 9.51 24.04 11.79
CA ALA A 185 10.55 23.72 10.83
C ALA A 185 11.77 24.66 10.89
N GLY A 186 11.54 25.91 11.33
CA GLY A 186 12.53 26.98 11.36
C GLY A 186 12.43 27.96 10.19
N GLU A 187 13.09 29.12 10.36
CA GLU A 187 13.09 30.14 9.32
C GLU A 187 13.77 29.68 8.04
N GLY A 188 13.10 29.89 6.91
CA GLY A 188 13.62 29.57 5.58
C GLY A 188 13.38 28.14 5.09
N ALA A 189 12.75 27.26 5.87
CA ALA A 189 12.32 25.96 5.39
C ALA A 189 11.21 26.12 4.34
N THR A 190 11.34 25.43 3.22
CA THR A 190 10.26 25.32 2.22
C THR A 190 9.38 24.15 2.61
N LEU A 191 8.12 24.42 2.90
CA LEU A 191 7.15 23.41 3.32
C LEU A 191 6.14 23.10 2.21
N THR A 192 5.83 21.82 2.04
CA THR A 192 4.77 21.34 1.17
C THR A 192 3.70 20.67 2.03
N ARG A 193 2.46 21.09 1.90
CA ARG A 193 1.34 20.51 2.63
C ARG A 193 1.00 19.13 2.09
N ASP A 194 0.65 18.21 2.99
CA ASP A 194 0.10 16.90 2.65
C ASP A 194 -1.14 17.06 1.74
N GLU A 195 -1.15 16.33 0.63
CA GLU A 195 -2.26 16.37 -0.34
C GLU A 195 -3.41 15.43 0.04
N ASP A 196 -3.13 14.44 0.89
CA ASP A 196 -4.12 13.46 1.33
C ASP A 196 -5.16 14.08 2.26
N VAL A 197 -6.29 13.40 2.35
CA VAL A 197 -7.38 13.74 3.26
C VAL A 197 -7.56 12.63 4.28
N LEU A 198 -8.15 12.98 5.44
CA LEU A 198 -8.48 12.01 6.47
C LEU A 198 -9.65 11.12 6.06
N ASP A 199 -9.58 9.86 6.42
CA ASP A 199 -10.70 8.93 6.36
C ASP A 199 -11.92 9.50 7.09
N THR A 200 -13.10 9.39 6.47
CA THR A 200 -14.35 9.92 7.04
C THR A 200 -14.68 9.29 8.40
N TRP A 201 -14.36 8.00 8.56
CA TRP A 201 -14.59 7.30 9.82
C TRP A 201 -13.66 7.80 10.95
N PHE A 202 -12.44 8.21 10.61
CA PHE A 202 -11.56 8.85 11.57
C PHE A 202 -12.15 10.16 12.09
N SER A 203 -12.60 11.03 11.18
CA SER A 203 -13.26 12.29 11.56
C SER A 203 -14.54 12.04 12.38
N SER A 204 -15.32 11.03 12.01
CA SER A 204 -16.54 10.65 12.74
C SER A 204 -16.25 10.09 14.14
N ALA A 205 -15.15 9.38 14.31
CA ALA A 205 -14.72 8.85 15.61
C ALA A 205 -14.35 9.96 16.61
N LEU A 206 -14.07 11.16 16.13
CA LEU A 206 -13.76 12.33 16.98
C LEU A 206 -15.01 13.06 17.49
N TRP A 207 -16.21 12.65 17.06
CA TRP A 207 -17.48 13.30 17.46
C TRP A 207 -17.68 13.44 18.97
N PRO A 208 -17.26 12.49 19.85
CA PRO A 208 -17.42 12.62 21.30
C PRO A 208 -16.54 13.69 21.94
N PHE A 209 -15.54 14.22 21.23
CA PHE A 209 -14.59 15.21 21.70
C PHE A 209 -14.90 16.59 21.14
#